data_4d0f62bfd131b2874efc980d7646a6af
#
_entry.id   4d0f62bfd131b2874efc980d7646a6af
#
_cell.length_a   1.000
_cell.length_b   1.000
_cell.length_c   1.000
_cell.angle_alpha   90.00
_cell.angle_beta   90.00
_cell.angle_gamma   90.00
#
_symmetry.space_group_name_H-M   'P 1'
#
loop_
_entity.id
_entity.type
_entity.pdbx_description
1 polymer ?
#
loop_
_entity_poly.entity_id
_entity_poly.type
_entity_poly.pdbx_seq_one_letter_code
_entity_poly.pdbx_strand_id
1 'polypeptide(L)'
;MIVITGAARVAEANRTAFEKVAERQVRLSRAEAGNISYSYYEDRMEPGRFFFYEEWRARAAVDFHFAQAYCHEFMEAARRLAEAEPEIAIREIMVNPK
;
A
#
# COMPACT_ATOMS: atom_id res chain seq x y z
N MET A 1 -8.72 9.17 -11.94
CA MET A 1 -8.46 8.27 -10.80
C MET A 1 -6.98 7.91 -10.77
N ILE A 2 -6.40 7.88 -9.61
CA ILE A 2 -4.99 7.48 -9.44
C ILE A 2 -4.97 6.08 -8.85
N VAL A 3 -4.16 5.20 -9.43
CA VAL A 3 -3.92 3.86 -8.89
C VAL A 3 -2.48 3.79 -8.40
N ILE A 4 -2.31 3.32 -7.18
CA ILE A 4 -0.98 3.06 -6.62
C ILE A 4 -0.86 1.57 -6.39
N THR A 5 0.25 0.99 -6.83
CA THR A 5 0.58 -0.39 -6.53
C THR A 5 1.89 -0.43 -5.77
N GLY A 6 1.98 -1.39 -4.85
CA GLY A 6 3.20 -1.62 -4.09
C GLY A 6 3.47 -3.10 -4.00
N ALA A 7 4.73 -3.48 -3.97
CA ALA A 7 5.11 -4.88 -3.83
C ALA A 7 6.28 -4.98 -2.86
N ALA A 8 6.25 -6.00 -2.01
CA ALA A 8 7.32 -6.24 -1.05
C ALA A 8 7.47 -7.73 -0.83
N ARG A 9 8.71 -8.18 -0.70
CA ARG A 9 9.01 -9.56 -0.35
C ARG A 9 9.55 -9.59 1.08
N VAL A 10 8.92 -10.40 1.93
CA VAL A 10 9.18 -10.40 3.37
C VAL A 10 9.56 -11.81 3.82
N ALA A 11 10.71 -11.93 4.48
CA ALA A 11 11.18 -13.20 5.01
C ALA A 11 10.21 -13.71 6.08
N GLU A 12 10.17 -15.03 6.23
CA GLU A 12 9.21 -15.68 7.13
C GLU A 12 9.24 -15.10 8.55
N ALA A 13 10.43 -14.85 9.08
CA ALA A 13 10.57 -14.32 10.44
C ALA A 13 9.91 -12.95 10.64
N ASN A 14 9.73 -12.19 9.55
CA ASN A 14 9.20 -10.82 9.62
C ASN A 14 7.74 -10.71 9.17
N ARG A 15 7.12 -11.81 8.72
CA ARG A 15 5.78 -11.73 8.11
C ARG A 15 4.70 -11.30 9.09
N THR A 16 4.71 -11.83 10.29
CA THR A 16 3.70 -11.44 11.28
C THR A 16 3.78 -9.95 11.60
N ALA A 17 4.98 -9.42 11.79
CA ALA A 17 5.17 -8.00 12.05
C ALA A 17 4.74 -7.16 10.84
N PHE A 18 5.08 -7.62 9.63
CA PHE A 18 4.69 -6.91 8.42
C PHE A 18 3.17 -6.85 8.25
N GLU A 19 2.49 -7.98 8.50
CA GLU A 19 1.03 -8.03 8.39
C GLU A 19 0.35 -7.07 9.35
N LYS A 20 0.89 -6.93 10.55
CA LYS A 20 0.33 -5.98 11.53
C LYS A 20 0.39 -4.54 11.03
N VAL A 21 1.55 -4.12 10.51
CA VAL A 21 1.68 -2.75 10.01
C VAL A 21 0.89 -2.55 8.73
N ALA A 22 0.78 -3.60 7.88
CA ALA A 22 -0.01 -3.55 6.66
C ALA A 22 -1.50 -3.39 6.97
N GLU A 23 -2.01 -4.13 7.95
CA GLU A 23 -3.42 -4.03 8.33
C GLU A 23 -3.76 -2.68 8.91
N ARG A 24 -2.86 -2.11 9.70
CA ARG A 24 -3.04 -0.74 10.20
C ARG A 24 -3.07 0.26 9.05
N GLN A 25 -2.15 0.11 8.09
CA GLN A 25 -2.09 0.98 6.92
C GLN A 25 -3.39 0.93 6.12
N VAL A 26 -3.91 -0.26 5.89
CA VAL A 26 -5.18 -0.45 5.18
C VAL A 26 -6.32 0.25 5.92
N ARG A 27 -6.43 0.01 7.23
CA ARG A 27 -7.52 0.54 8.03
C ARG A 27 -7.52 2.07 8.04
N LEU A 28 -6.35 2.68 8.27
CA LEU A 28 -6.25 4.13 8.35
C LEU A 28 -6.42 4.78 6.98
N SER A 29 -5.90 4.14 5.93
CA SER A 29 -6.03 4.65 4.57
C SER A 29 -7.48 4.64 4.10
N ARG A 30 -8.21 3.57 4.41
CA ARG A 30 -9.63 3.47 4.04
C ARG A 30 -10.49 4.55 4.68
N ALA A 31 -10.04 5.12 5.79
CA ALA A 31 -10.76 6.19 6.46
C ALA A 31 -10.53 7.57 5.82
N GLU A 32 -9.57 7.70 4.90
CA GLU A 32 -9.33 8.97 4.23
C GLU A 32 -10.41 9.25 3.20
N ALA A 33 -10.90 10.49 3.16
CA ALA A 33 -12.02 10.86 2.30
C ALA A 33 -11.73 10.65 0.81
N GLY A 34 -10.46 10.80 0.41
CA GLY A 34 -10.07 10.65 -0.99
C GLY A 34 -9.76 9.22 -1.42
N ASN A 35 -9.82 8.27 -0.50
CA ASN A 35 -9.55 6.87 -0.84
C ASN A 35 -10.79 6.20 -1.40
N ILE A 36 -10.62 5.51 -2.54
CA ILE A 36 -11.69 4.71 -3.15
C ILE A 36 -11.57 3.27 -2.67
N SER A 37 -10.36 2.71 -2.70
CA SER A 37 -10.10 1.36 -2.20
C SER A 37 -8.64 1.25 -1.78
N TYR A 38 -8.38 0.36 -0.83
CA TYR A 38 -7.04 0.08 -0.35
C TYR A 38 -7.04 -1.34 0.16
N SER A 39 -6.23 -2.22 -0.47
CA SER A 39 -6.18 -3.63 -0.10
C SER A 39 -4.76 -4.15 -0.25
N TYR A 40 -4.44 -5.21 0.48
CA TYR A 40 -3.19 -5.90 0.25
C TYR A 40 -3.45 -7.41 0.20
N TYR A 41 -2.56 -8.10 -0.51
CA TYR A 41 -2.71 -9.51 -0.82
C TYR A 41 -1.37 -10.20 -0.67
N GLU A 42 -1.41 -11.47 -0.38
CA GLU A 42 -0.22 -12.32 -0.42
C GLU A 42 -0.35 -13.29 -1.59
N ASP A 43 0.74 -13.47 -2.34
CA ASP A 43 0.78 -14.39 -3.47
C ASP A 43 0.66 -15.82 -2.96
N ARG A 44 -0.31 -16.56 -3.47
CA ARG A 44 -0.53 -17.94 -3.04
C ARG A 44 0.57 -18.89 -3.48
N MET A 45 1.30 -18.54 -4.53
CA MET A 45 2.38 -19.36 -5.08
C MET A 45 3.74 -19.01 -4.50
N GLU A 46 3.86 -17.80 -3.89
CA GLU A 46 5.11 -17.31 -3.32
C GLU A 46 4.84 -16.69 -1.95
N PRO A 47 4.81 -17.52 -0.88
CA PRO A 47 4.60 -16.98 0.47
C PRO A 47 5.61 -15.88 0.80
N GLY A 48 5.11 -14.81 1.42
CA GLY A 48 5.94 -13.65 1.75
C GLY A 48 6.01 -12.60 0.67
N ARG A 49 5.42 -12.84 -0.49
CA ARG A 49 5.33 -11.83 -1.54
C ARG A 49 3.99 -11.12 -1.41
N PHE A 50 4.04 -9.83 -0.99
CA PHE A 50 2.85 -9.04 -0.73
C PHE A 50 2.67 -7.99 -1.82
N PHE A 51 1.42 -7.74 -2.17
CA PHE A 51 1.05 -6.79 -3.20
C PHE A 51 -0.03 -5.87 -2.66
N PHE A 52 0.17 -4.54 -2.79
CA PHE A 52 -0.80 -3.53 -2.38
C PHE A 52 -1.44 -2.93 -3.61
N TYR A 53 -2.75 -2.73 -3.55
CA TYR A 53 -3.51 -2.10 -4.62
C TYR A 53 -4.38 -1.00 -4.02
N GLU A 54 -4.25 0.23 -4.53
CA GLU A 54 -4.91 1.40 -3.98
C GLU A 54 -5.53 2.23 -5.09
N GLU A 55 -6.74 2.71 -4.85
CA GLU A 55 -7.42 3.62 -5.77
C GLU A 55 -7.73 4.91 -5.03
N TRP A 56 -7.40 6.03 -5.67
CA TRP A 56 -7.55 7.37 -5.10
C TRP A 56 -8.32 8.26 -6.07
N ARG A 57 -9.14 9.17 -5.52
CA ARG A 57 -10.03 10.00 -6.34
C ARG A 57 -9.27 10.95 -7.25
N ALA A 58 -8.16 11.54 -6.76
CA ALA A 58 -7.41 12.54 -7.47
C ALA A 58 -6.01 12.66 -6.90
N ARG A 59 -5.15 13.39 -7.59
CA ARG A 59 -3.77 13.63 -7.15
C ARG A 59 -3.72 14.29 -5.78
N ALA A 60 -4.64 15.22 -5.50
CA ALA A 60 -4.69 15.87 -4.19
C ALA A 60 -4.91 14.87 -3.06
N ALA A 61 -5.72 13.83 -3.29
CA ALA A 61 -5.94 12.78 -2.30
C ALA A 61 -4.67 11.96 -2.05
N VAL A 62 -3.90 11.71 -3.09
CA VAL A 62 -2.61 11.01 -2.97
C VAL A 62 -1.62 11.85 -2.18
N ASP A 63 -1.54 13.15 -2.49
CA ASP A 63 -0.63 14.05 -1.77
C ASP A 63 -0.98 14.12 -0.29
N PHE A 64 -2.28 14.20 0.02
CA PHE A 64 -2.74 14.17 1.41
C PHE A 64 -2.33 12.89 2.11
N HIS A 65 -2.52 11.74 1.44
CA HIS A 65 -2.19 10.43 1.97
C HIS A 65 -0.70 10.33 2.31
N PHE A 66 0.17 10.68 1.39
CA PHE A 66 1.60 10.57 1.61
C PHE A 66 2.12 11.57 2.65
N ALA A 67 1.36 12.60 2.98
CA ALA A 67 1.74 13.56 4.01
C ALA A 67 1.40 13.08 5.43
N GLN A 68 0.62 12.01 5.57
CA GLN A 68 0.21 11.52 6.88
C GLN A 68 1.36 10.85 7.63
N ALA A 69 1.46 11.14 8.93
CA ALA A 69 2.52 10.54 9.75
C ALA A 69 2.46 9.01 9.72
N TYR A 70 1.26 8.43 9.77
CA TYR A 70 1.14 6.97 9.76
C TYR A 70 1.64 6.36 8.45
N CYS A 71 1.51 7.08 7.34
CA CYS A 71 2.01 6.61 6.05
C CYS A 71 3.54 6.57 6.04
N HIS A 72 4.19 7.59 6.60
CA HIS A 72 5.65 7.61 6.74
C HIS A 72 6.12 6.46 7.63
N GLU A 73 5.41 6.22 8.73
CA GLU A 73 5.73 5.13 9.65
C GLU A 73 5.62 3.77 8.95
N PHE A 74 4.56 3.59 8.15
CA PHE A 74 4.38 2.36 7.40
C PHE A 74 5.52 2.15 6.40
N MET A 75 5.87 3.17 5.64
CA MET A 75 6.93 3.06 4.64
C MET A 75 8.28 2.70 5.28
N GLU A 76 8.58 3.30 6.44
CA GLU A 76 9.79 2.99 7.17
C GLU A 76 9.78 1.54 7.67
N ALA A 77 8.65 1.09 8.24
CA ALA A 77 8.52 -0.29 8.70
C ALA A 77 8.63 -1.27 7.54
N ALA A 78 8.02 -0.96 6.40
CA ALA A 78 8.07 -1.83 5.23
C ALA A 78 9.50 -1.99 4.73
N ARG A 79 10.26 -0.90 4.67
CA ARG A 79 11.67 -0.97 4.26
C ARG A 79 12.50 -1.80 5.23
N ARG A 80 12.24 -1.67 6.52
CA ARG A 80 12.98 -2.41 7.55
C ARG A 80 12.67 -3.89 7.53
N LEU A 81 11.41 -4.26 7.24
CA LEU A 81 10.96 -5.65 7.30
C LEU A 81 11.10 -6.41 5.99
N ALA A 82 11.12 -5.71 4.85
CA ALA A 82 11.23 -6.33 3.55
C ALA A 82 12.68 -6.75 3.26
N GLU A 83 12.84 -7.74 2.39
CA GLU A 83 14.17 -8.24 1.99
C GLU A 83 14.90 -7.26 1.08
N ALA A 84 14.16 -6.40 0.40
CA ALA A 84 14.72 -5.39 -0.51
C ALA A 84 13.80 -4.17 -0.49
N GLU A 85 14.21 -3.08 -1.14
CA GLU A 85 13.40 -1.87 -1.23
C GLU A 85 12.06 -2.20 -1.86
N PRO A 86 10.93 -1.87 -1.20
CA PRO A 86 9.60 -2.11 -1.79
C PRO A 86 9.43 -1.34 -3.09
N GLU A 87 8.72 -1.95 -4.04
CA GLU A 87 8.43 -1.32 -5.32
C GLU A 87 7.12 -0.56 -5.22
N ILE A 88 7.09 0.67 -5.74
CA ILE A 88 5.88 1.49 -5.75
C ILE A 88 5.72 2.08 -7.12
N ALA A 89 4.51 1.96 -7.69
CA ALA A 89 4.16 2.57 -8.96
C ALA A 89 2.89 3.39 -8.81
N ILE A 90 2.88 4.57 -9.39
CA ILE A 90 1.73 5.48 -9.35
C ILE A 90 1.31 5.72 -10.80
N ARG A 91 0.02 5.49 -11.09
CA ARG A 91 -0.50 5.65 -12.44
C ARG A 91 -1.81 6.41 -12.42
N GLU A 92 -1.94 7.34 -13.35
CA GLU A 92 -3.23 7.96 -13.59
C GLU A 92 -4.01 7.08 -14.54
N ILE A 93 -5.27 6.80 -14.21
CA ILE A 93 -6.11 5.90 -15.00
C ILE A 93 -7.29 6.67 -15.54
N MET A 94 -7.56 6.47 -16.84
CA MET A 94 -8.76 6.98 -17.46
C MET A 94 -9.90 6.00 -17.16
N VAL A 95 -10.92 6.48 -16.48
CA VAL A 95 -12.09 5.67 -16.13
C VAL A 95 -13.10 5.76 -17.24
N ASN A 96 -13.59 4.60 -17.70
CA ASN A 96 -14.62 4.57 -18.74
C ASN A 96 -15.90 5.19 -18.18
N PRO A 97 -16.45 6.21 -18.83
CA PRO A 97 -17.62 6.94 -18.30
C PRO A 97 -18.93 6.18 -18.44
N LYS A 98 -18.95 5.04 -19.09
CA LYS A 98 -20.18 4.26 -19.28
C LYS A 98 -20.71 3.69 -18.00
#